data_ec32a8430d4ad400de65b9467216da03
#
_entry.id   ec32a8430d4ad400de65b9467216da03
#
_cell.length_a   1.000
_cell.length_b   1.000
_cell.length_c   1.000
_cell.angle_alpha   90.00
_cell.angle_beta   90.00
_cell.angle_gamma   90.00
#
_symmetry.space_group_name_H-M   'P 1'
#
loop_
_entity.id
_entity.type
_entity.pdbx_description
1 polymer ?
#
loop_
_entity_poly.entity_id
_entity_poly.type
_entity_poly.pdbx_seq_one_letter_code
_entity_poly.pdbx_strand_id
1 'polypeptide(L)'
;ITIHIANVYTCLETLQLWDQMTPRVSTIYLPDDRKTMLPNALSDRICSLLENNKRATFAMEVACNKQTGKIVEGSERFYNAIVNINKNFRYEEPKLLKNKNYQMLFDITKKIDNSIIDSHDVVSHWMVYMNSMSASHLFSHKTGVFRSVINTSTHTHTHTARHRSIVVACKGT
;
A
#
# COMPACT_ATOMS: atom_id res chain seq x y z
N ILE A 1 13.86 5.54 -3.60
CA ILE A 1 12.67 4.72 -3.91
C ILE A 1 11.46 5.58 -3.64
N THR A 2 10.50 5.57 -4.57
CA THR A 2 9.23 6.26 -4.38
C THR A 2 8.09 5.25 -4.55
N ILE A 3 7.19 5.22 -3.59
CA ILE A 3 6.03 4.34 -3.57
C ILE A 3 4.80 5.21 -3.80
N HIS A 4 3.98 4.83 -4.77
CA HIS A 4 2.75 5.53 -5.12
C HIS A 4 1.55 4.62 -4.89
N ILE A 5 0.56 5.11 -4.17
CA ILE A 5 -0.77 4.48 -4.06
C ILE A 5 -1.83 5.40 -4.65
N ALA A 6 -2.93 4.84 -5.13
CA ALA A 6 -4.04 5.63 -5.66
C ALA A 6 -4.59 6.58 -4.57
N ASN A 7 -4.69 7.86 -4.89
CA ASN A 7 -5.29 8.84 -3.96
C ASN A 7 -6.80 8.86 -4.14
N VAL A 8 -7.46 7.89 -3.50
CA VAL A 8 -8.92 7.74 -3.53
C VAL A 8 -9.61 8.94 -2.88
N TYR A 9 -9.01 9.50 -1.81
CA TYR A 9 -9.55 10.68 -1.13
C TYR A 9 -9.76 11.84 -2.11
N THR A 10 -8.75 12.17 -2.89
CA THR A 10 -8.86 13.26 -3.88
C THR A 10 -9.97 13.00 -4.90
N CYS A 11 -10.16 11.76 -5.32
CA CYS A 11 -11.24 11.40 -6.24
C CYS A 11 -12.62 11.58 -5.60
N LEU A 12 -12.81 11.11 -4.36
CA LEU A 12 -14.07 11.21 -3.63
C LEU A 12 -14.44 12.67 -3.33
N GLU A 13 -13.44 13.47 -2.93
CA GLU A 13 -13.62 14.89 -2.63
C GLU A 13 -13.97 15.69 -3.89
N THR A 14 -13.19 15.51 -4.96
CA THR A 14 -13.42 16.24 -6.21
C THR A 14 -14.76 15.90 -6.86
N LEU A 15 -15.18 14.65 -6.76
CA LEU A 15 -16.43 14.15 -7.35
C LEU A 15 -17.61 14.22 -6.38
N GLN A 16 -17.40 14.68 -5.15
CA GLN A 16 -18.41 14.75 -4.08
C GLN A 16 -19.15 13.43 -3.86
N LEU A 17 -18.41 12.32 -3.79
CA LEU A 17 -18.96 10.96 -3.73
C LEU A 17 -18.94 10.34 -2.34
N TRP A 18 -18.73 11.13 -1.29
CA TRP A 18 -18.68 10.61 0.08
C TRP A 18 -19.98 9.91 0.51
N ASP A 19 -21.11 10.44 0.13
CA ASP A 19 -22.43 9.87 0.44
C ASP A 19 -22.73 8.57 -0.31
N GLN A 20 -21.94 8.27 -1.36
CA GLN A 20 -22.04 7.04 -2.16
C GLN A 20 -21.14 5.92 -1.62
N MET A 21 -20.37 6.19 -0.56
CA MET A 21 -19.51 5.19 0.04
C MET A 21 -20.34 4.15 0.80
N THR A 22 -20.01 2.88 0.55
CA THR A 22 -20.63 1.79 1.31
C THR A 22 -20.05 1.76 2.73
N PRO A 23 -20.80 1.32 3.75
CA PRO A 23 -20.30 1.19 5.12
C PRO A 23 -19.28 0.05 5.28
N ARG A 24 -18.84 -0.56 4.18
CA ARG A 24 -17.84 -1.63 4.24
C ARG A 24 -16.45 -1.08 4.50
N VAL A 25 -15.78 -1.68 5.46
CA VAL A 25 -14.42 -1.31 5.88
C VAL A 25 -13.33 -2.09 5.12
N SER A 26 -13.71 -3.04 4.26
CA SER A 26 -12.78 -3.84 3.46
C SER A 26 -13.48 -4.49 2.25
N THR A 27 -12.71 -4.89 1.26
CA THR A 27 -13.18 -5.75 0.17
C THR A 27 -13.38 -7.17 0.70
N ILE A 28 -14.51 -7.79 0.36
CA ILE A 28 -14.82 -9.19 0.68
C ILE A 28 -14.57 -10.00 -0.58
N TYR A 29 -13.70 -11.00 -0.50
CA TYR A 29 -13.41 -11.94 -1.58
C TYR A 29 -14.24 -13.19 -1.39
N LEU A 30 -15.04 -13.52 -2.38
CA LEU A 30 -15.83 -14.74 -2.47
C LEU A 30 -15.23 -15.65 -3.55
N PRO A 31 -15.54 -16.96 -3.59
CA PRO A 31 -14.99 -17.87 -4.60
C PRO A 31 -15.23 -17.40 -6.04
N ASP A 32 -16.42 -16.89 -6.33
CA ASP A 32 -16.84 -16.49 -7.68
C ASP A 32 -17.06 -14.98 -7.86
N ASP A 33 -16.85 -14.16 -6.80
CA ASP A 33 -17.15 -12.73 -6.83
C ASP A 33 -16.31 -11.98 -5.81
N ARG A 34 -16.25 -10.65 -5.94
CA ARG A 34 -15.69 -9.77 -4.92
C ARG A 34 -16.65 -8.60 -4.63
N LYS A 35 -16.91 -8.35 -3.38
CA LYS A 35 -17.66 -7.19 -2.93
C LYS A 35 -16.66 -6.09 -2.55
N THR A 36 -16.42 -5.18 -3.47
CA THR A 36 -15.45 -4.09 -3.29
C THR A 36 -15.94 -3.05 -2.28
N MET A 37 -15.01 -2.45 -1.55
CA MET A 37 -15.27 -1.33 -0.64
C MET A 37 -15.73 -0.09 -1.41
N LEU A 38 -15.18 0.13 -2.60
CA LEU A 38 -15.55 1.21 -3.52
C LEU A 38 -16.40 0.65 -4.67
N PRO A 39 -17.28 1.46 -5.29
CA PRO A 39 -17.89 1.11 -6.56
C PRO A 39 -16.83 0.71 -7.60
N ASN A 40 -17.11 -0.31 -8.42
CA ASN A 40 -16.12 -0.84 -9.39
C ASN A 40 -15.63 0.23 -10.37
N ALA A 41 -16.48 1.20 -10.74
CA ALA A 41 -16.06 2.32 -11.59
C ALA A 41 -14.95 3.16 -10.96
N LEU A 42 -14.95 3.34 -9.64
CA LEU A 42 -13.88 4.02 -8.92
C LEU A 42 -12.66 3.13 -8.72
N SER A 43 -12.86 1.91 -8.17
CA SER A 43 -11.74 1.03 -7.83
C SER A 43 -10.96 0.55 -9.04
N ASP A 44 -11.65 0.19 -10.13
CA ASP A 44 -11.04 -0.52 -11.25
C ASP A 44 -10.66 0.40 -12.41
N ARG A 45 -11.23 1.63 -12.47
CA ARG A 45 -11.00 2.56 -13.58
C ARG A 45 -10.46 3.91 -13.14
N ILE A 46 -11.23 4.68 -12.38
CA ILE A 46 -10.90 6.09 -12.09
C ILE A 46 -9.69 6.20 -11.17
N CYS A 47 -9.68 5.45 -10.07
CA CYS A 47 -8.59 5.48 -9.09
C CYS A 47 -7.46 4.50 -9.42
N SER A 48 -7.69 3.51 -10.28
CA SER A 48 -6.70 2.49 -10.59
C SER A 48 -5.51 3.08 -11.37
N LEU A 49 -4.29 2.67 -10.99
CA LEU A 49 -3.05 3.10 -11.62
C LEU A 49 -2.82 2.33 -12.94
N LEU A 50 -3.64 2.63 -13.94
CA LEU A 50 -3.61 1.97 -15.24
C LEU A 50 -2.57 2.59 -16.18
N GLU A 51 -1.90 1.75 -16.97
CA GLU A 51 -0.92 2.13 -17.98
C GLU A 51 -1.45 3.23 -18.92
N ASN A 52 -0.59 4.17 -19.31
CA ASN A 52 -0.88 5.32 -20.17
C ASN A 52 -1.93 6.30 -19.61
N ASN A 53 -2.15 6.29 -18.32
CA ASN A 53 -3.07 7.22 -17.67
C ASN A 53 -2.36 8.09 -16.64
N LYS A 54 -2.81 9.35 -16.55
CA LYS A 54 -2.45 10.23 -15.44
C LYS A 54 -3.35 9.93 -14.25
N ARG A 55 -2.77 9.81 -13.07
CA ARG A 55 -3.51 9.50 -11.83
C ARG A 55 -3.00 10.32 -10.66
N ALA A 56 -3.94 10.74 -9.82
CA ALA A 56 -3.62 11.31 -8.51
C ALA A 56 -3.15 10.18 -7.59
N THR A 57 -2.02 10.39 -6.94
CA THR A 57 -1.43 9.43 -6.02
C THR A 57 -1.06 10.11 -4.70
N PHE A 58 -1.12 9.34 -3.62
CA PHE A 58 -0.40 9.63 -2.39
C PHE A 58 0.93 8.88 -2.47
N ALA A 59 2.01 9.60 -2.27
CA ALA A 59 3.35 9.09 -2.45
C ALA A 59 4.16 9.17 -1.17
N MET A 60 5.03 8.18 -0.98
CA MET A 60 6.11 8.20 -0.01
C MET A 60 7.43 8.02 -0.75
N GLU A 61 8.34 8.95 -0.56
CA GLU A 61 9.72 8.87 -1.03
C GLU A 61 10.63 8.50 0.13
N VAL A 62 11.59 7.60 -0.11
CA VAL A 62 12.58 7.18 0.88
C VAL A 62 13.94 7.01 0.23
N ALA A 63 14.99 7.49 0.89
CA ALA A 63 16.37 7.31 0.45
C ALA A 63 16.94 5.99 0.98
N CYS A 64 17.58 5.21 0.10
CA CYS A 64 18.26 3.98 0.45
C CYS A 64 19.71 4.01 -0.02
N ASN A 65 20.62 3.50 0.78
CA ASN A 65 21.98 3.28 0.36
C ASN A 65 22.04 2.08 -0.60
N LYS A 66 22.41 2.32 -1.85
CA LYS A 66 22.44 1.29 -2.90
C LYS A 66 23.40 0.14 -2.59
N GLN A 67 24.51 0.41 -1.89
CA GLN A 67 25.52 -0.61 -1.60
C GLN A 67 25.11 -1.52 -0.45
N THR A 68 24.58 -0.94 0.61
CA THR A 68 24.22 -1.68 1.84
C THR A 68 22.74 -2.06 1.93
N GLY A 69 21.86 -1.48 1.12
CA GLY A 69 20.41 -1.58 1.24
C GLY A 69 19.82 -0.73 2.37
N LYS A 70 20.63 -0.20 3.28
CA LYS A 70 20.10 0.51 4.46
C LYS A 70 19.26 1.72 4.06
N ILE A 71 18.08 1.81 4.66
CA ILE A 71 17.21 2.98 4.59
C ILE A 71 17.87 4.12 5.39
N VAL A 72 17.88 5.32 4.83
CA VAL A 72 18.33 6.51 5.54
C VAL A 72 17.23 6.97 6.46
N GLU A 73 17.46 6.88 7.76
CA GLU A 73 16.50 7.25 8.79
C GLU A 73 16.08 8.72 8.67
N GLY A 74 14.77 8.98 8.77
CA GLY A 74 14.20 10.32 8.64
C GLY A 74 14.20 10.88 7.21
N SER A 75 14.46 10.06 6.20
CA SER A 75 14.40 10.47 4.79
C SER A 75 13.00 10.38 4.19
N GLU A 76 12.04 9.83 4.92
CA GLU A 76 10.69 9.62 4.44
C GLU A 76 9.99 10.96 4.21
N ARG A 77 9.44 11.13 2.99
CA ARG A 77 8.66 12.30 2.59
C ARG A 77 7.33 11.86 2.03
N PHE A 78 6.26 12.44 2.55
CA PHE A 78 4.90 12.17 2.10
C PHE A 78 4.38 13.36 1.29
N TYR A 79 3.76 13.09 0.14
CA TYR A 79 3.18 14.14 -0.70
C TYR A 79 2.10 13.58 -1.64
N ASN A 80 1.24 14.48 -2.12
CA ASN A 80 0.30 14.19 -3.20
C ASN A 80 0.97 14.48 -4.54
N ALA A 81 0.76 13.60 -5.52
CA ALA A 81 1.34 13.74 -6.85
C ALA A 81 0.34 13.33 -7.93
N ILE A 82 0.54 13.88 -9.13
CA ILE A 82 -0.07 13.38 -10.35
C ILE A 82 1.02 12.66 -11.13
N VAL A 83 0.85 11.36 -11.33
CA VAL A 83 1.80 10.52 -12.05
C VAL A 83 1.23 10.04 -13.36
N ASN A 84 2.07 9.94 -14.38
CA ASN A 84 1.74 9.26 -15.62
C ASN A 84 2.26 7.83 -15.53
N ILE A 85 1.35 6.85 -15.58
CA ILE A 85 1.70 5.43 -15.45
C ILE A 85 2.26 4.97 -16.79
N ASN A 86 3.56 4.72 -16.81
CA ASN A 86 4.25 4.34 -18.03
C ASN A 86 4.03 2.87 -18.41
N LYS A 87 4.04 1.97 -17.41
CA LYS A 87 3.90 0.54 -17.62
C LYS A 87 3.29 -0.17 -16.40
N ASN A 88 2.36 -1.09 -16.67
CA ASN A 88 1.94 -2.09 -15.69
C ASN A 88 2.61 -3.43 -15.98
N PHE A 89 3.19 -4.03 -14.98
CA PHE A 89 3.81 -5.36 -15.06
C PHE A 89 2.98 -6.36 -14.26
N ARG A 90 2.97 -7.61 -14.71
CA ARG A 90 2.49 -8.73 -13.91
C ARG A 90 3.63 -9.31 -13.09
N TYR A 91 3.32 -9.93 -11.96
CA TYR A 91 4.31 -10.65 -11.17
C TYR A 91 5.01 -11.71 -12.03
N GLU A 92 6.31 -11.84 -11.85
CA GLU A 92 7.19 -12.80 -12.56
C GLU A 92 7.14 -12.70 -14.10
N GLU A 93 6.63 -11.62 -14.65
CA GLU A 93 6.62 -11.36 -16.08
C GLU A 93 8.06 -11.23 -16.61
N PRO A 94 8.44 -11.92 -17.73
CA PRO A 94 9.80 -11.84 -18.26
C PRO A 94 10.28 -10.41 -18.58
N LYS A 95 9.36 -9.51 -18.96
CA LYS A 95 9.68 -8.10 -19.21
C LYS A 95 10.02 -7.34 -17.92
N LEU A 96 9.35 -7.67 -16.81
CA LEU A 96 9.67 -7.12 -15.49
C LEU A 96 11.06 -7.60 -15.04
N LEU A 97 11.31 -8.90 -15.10
CA LEU A 97 12.57 -9.50 -14.66
C LEU A 97 13.78 -8.98 -15.43
N LYS A 98 13.62 -8.60 -16.71
CA LYS A 98 14.65 -7.98 -17.54
C LYS A 98 14.77 -6.47 -17.34
N ASN A 99 13.88 -5.84 -16.59
CA ASN A 99 13.92 -4.40 -16.38
C ASN A 99 15.02 -4.01 -15.39
N LYS A 100 15.97 -3.19 -15.81
CA LYS A 100 17.13 -2.79 -14.98
C LYS A 100 16.73 -2.06 -13.69
N ASN A 101 15.68 -1.25 -13.74
CA ASN A 101 15.21 -0.52 -12.56
C ASN A 101 14.57 -1.49 -11.55
N TYR A 102 13.82 -2.48 -12.05
CA TYR A 102 13.26 -3.52 -11.20
C TYR A 102 14.38 -4.39 -10.57
N GLN A 103 15.37 -4.80 -11.34
CA GLN A 103 16.51 -5.57 -10.81
C GLN A 103 17.22 -4.81 -9.70
N MET A 104 17.46 -3.52 -9.88
CA MET A 104 18.06 -2.67 -8.84
C MET A 104 17.15 -2.60 -7.59
N LEU A 105 15.84 -2.44 -7.77
CA LEU A 105 14.88 -2.45 -6.65
C LEU A 105 14.89 -3.79 -5.92
N PHE A 106 14.88 -4.90 -6.66
CA PHE A 106 14.94 -6.25 -6.11
C PHE A 106 16.20 -6.45 -5.27
N ASP A 107 17.38 -6.08 -5.81
CA ASP A 107 18.67 -6.21 -5.13
C ASP A 107 18.75 -5.39 -3.84
N ILE A 108 18.23 -4.16 -3.86
CA ILE A 108 18.15 -3.31 -2.66
C ILE A 108 17.21 -3.94 -1.63
N THR A 109 16.02 -4.38 -2.04
CA THR A 109 15.04 -4.98 -1.15
C THR A 109 15.57 -6.26 -0.51
N LYS A 110 16.25 -7.10 -1.28
CA LYS A 110 16.87 -8.32 -0.79
C LYS A 110 18.00 -8.08 0.20
N LYS A 111 18.72 -6.95 0.10
CA LYS A 111 19.71 -6.53 1.10
C LYS A 111 19.06 -6.06 2.42
N ILE A 112 17.86 -5.51 2.36
CA ILE A 112 17.09 -5.11 3.54
C ILE A 112 16.51 -6.36 4.22
N ASP A 113 15.95 -7.26 3.41
CA ASP A 113 15.27 -8.47 3.89
C ASP A 113 15.67 -9.68 3.03
N ASN A 114 16.45 -10.57 3.62
CA ASN A 114 16.96 -11.78 2.94
C ASN A 114 15.87 -12.79 2.57
N SER A 115 14.67 -12.68 3.13
CA SER A 115 13.52 -13.54 2.82
C SER A 115 12.89 -13.27 1.46
N ILE A 116 13.23 -12.16 0.80
CA ILE A 116 12.73 -11.78 -0.52
C ILE A 116 13.19 -12.77 -1.59
N ILE A 117 12.23 -13.40 -2.25
CA ILE A 117 12.47 -14.44 -3.26
C ILE A 117 11.99 -14.00 -4.66
N ASP A 118 10.86 -13.29 -4.73
CA ASP A 118 10.18 -12.98 -5.98
C ASP A 118 9.63 -11.53 -6.04
N SER A 119 8.96 -11.18 -7.14
CA SER A 119 8.40 -9.84 -7.32
C SER A 119 7.21 -9.55 -6.41
N HIS A 120 6.49 -10.57 -5.98
CA HIS A 120 5.40 -10.44 -5.03
C HIS A 120 5.93 -10.03 -3.66
N ASP A 121 7.03 -10.63 -3.21
CA ASP A 121 7.69 -10.30 -1.94
C ASP A 121 8.21 -8.86 -1.95
N VAL A 122 8.82 -8.41 -3.07
CA VAL A 122 9.26 -7.01 -3.22
C VAL A 122 8.10 -6.04 -3.03
N VAL A 123 6.98 -6.28 -3.70
CA VAL A 123 5.80 -5.40 -3.59
C VAL A 123 5.22 -5.45 -2.18
N SER A 124 5.11 -6.64 -1.59
CA SER A 124 4.60 -6.84 -0.23
C SER A 124 5.45 -6.10 0.81
N HIS A 125 6.77 -6.21 0.70
CA HIS A 125 7.71 -5.52 1.60
C HIS A 125 7.48 -3.99 1.58
N TRP A 126 7.49 -3.39 0.40
CA TRP A 126 7.33 -1.94 0.28
C TRP A 126 5.90 -1.46 0.61
N MET A 127 4.90 -2.28 0.36
CA MET A 127 3.52 -2.00 0.76
C MET A 127 3.38 -1.96 2.29
N VAL A 128 3.94 -2.94 2.99
CA VAL A 128 3.92 -3.00 4.46
C VAL A 128 4.71 -1.84 5.04
N TYR A 129 5.89 -1.54 4.48
CA TYR A 129 6.70 -0.40 4.91
C TYR A 129 5.94 0.93 4.76
N MET A 130 5.36 1.19 3.58
CA MET A 130 4.58 2.40 3.35
C MET A 130 3.38 2.50 4.30
N ASN A 131 2.64 1.41 4.51
CA ASN A 131 1.49 1.40 5.42
C ASN A 131 1.91 1.73 6.86
N SER A 132 3.01 1.15 7.33
CA SER A 132 3.55 1.40 8.67
C SER A 132 3.98 2.86 8.85
N MET A 133 4.76 3.38 7.90
CA MET A 133 5.25 4.76 7.95
C MET A 133 4.12 5.78 7.82
N SER A 134 3.15 5.52 6.91
CA SER A 134 1.96 6.37 6.77
C SER A 134 1.11 6.37 8.03
N ALA A 135 0.93 5.21 8.67
CA ALA A 135 0.21 5.10 9.94
C ALA A 135 0.88 5.91 11.04
N SER A 136 2.21 5.82 11.17
CA SER A 136 2.99 6.59 12.14
C SER A 136 2.88 8.10 11.87
N HIS A 137 2.97 8.50 10.61
CA HIS A 137 2.82 9.89 10.19
C HIS A 137 1.42 10.45 10.53
N LEU A 138 0.35 9.73 10.17
CA LEU A 138 -1.02 10.14 10.45
C LEU A 138 -1.31 10.15 11.96
N PHE A 139 -0.78 9.19 12.69
CA PHE A 139 -0.95 9.11 14.14
C PHE A 139 -0.31 10.31 14.86
N SER A 140 0.87 10.75 14.43
CA SER A 140 1.53 11.94 14.99
C SER A 140 0.71 13.21 14.81
N HIS A 141 -0.12 13.27 13.74
CA HIS A 141 -1.05 14.36 13.46
C HIS A 141 -2.45 14.14 14.06
N LYS A 142 -2.65 13.09 14.86
CA LYS A 142 -3.94 12.73 15.49
C LYS A 142 -5.07 12.58 14.47
N THR A 143 -4.78 12.10 13.28
CA THR A 143 -5.75 11.92 12.19
C THR A 143 -5.57 10.56 11.54
N GLY A 144 -6.60 10.08 10.86
CA GLY A 144 -6.57 8.83 10.10
C GLY A 144 -7.44 7.72 10.68
N VAL A 145 -7.54 6.64 9.91
CA VAL A 145 -8.22 5.40 10.29
C VAL A 145 -7.17 4.29 10.28
N PHE A 146 -7.03 3.60 11.41
CA PHE A 146 -5.99 2.61 11.61
C PHE A 146 -6.58 1.22 11.76
N ARG A 147 -5.94 0.24 11.16
CA ARG A 147 -6.22 -1.17 11.39
C ARG A 147 -5.05 -1.77 12.17
N SER A 148 -5.32 -2.31 13.34
CA SER A 148 -4.33 -3.00 14.14
C SER A 148 -4.75 -4.46 14.38
N VAL A 149 -3.77 -5.32 14.59
CA VAL A 149 -3.96 -6.72 14.97
C VAL A 149 -3.34 -6.91 16.34
N ILE A 150 -4.15 -7.33 17.30
CA ILE A 150 -3.66 -7.69 18.63
C ILE A 150 -3.30 -9.17 18.59
N ASN A 151 -2.01 -9.48 18.67
CA ASN A 151 -1.54 -10.85 18.88
C ASN A 151 -1.72 -11.20 20.36
N THR A 152 -2.78 -11.88 20.70
CA THR A 152 -2.93 -12.51 22.02
C THR A 152 -2.19 -13.84 22.00
N SER A 153 -0.89 -13.81 22.29
CA SER A 153 -0.12 -15.01 22.62
C SER A 153 -0.42 -15.41 24.07
N THR A 154 -1.49 -16.13 24.29
CA THR A 154 -1.66 -16.94 25.49
C THR A 154 -1.31 -18.39 25.10
N HIS A 155 -0.25 -18.89 25.74
CA HIS A 155 0.09 -20.29 25.72
C HIS A 155 -1.10 -21.14 26.22
N THR A 156 -1.80 -21.78 25.28
CA THR A 156 -2.49 -23.06 25.48
C THR A 156 -2.77 -23.66 24.11
N HIS A 157 -2.36 -24.89 23.94
CA HIS A 157 -2.61 -25.71 22.75
C HIS A 157 -4.12 -25.78 22.46
N THR A 158 -4.58 -25.09 21.43
CA THR A 158 -5.69 -25.48 20.59
C THR A 158 -5.75 -24.54 19.38
N HIS A 159 -5.83 -25.11 18.20
CA HIS A 159 -5.97 -24.43 16.91
C HIS A 159 -7.16 -23.47 16.90
N THR A 160 -6.90 -22.19 16.86
CA THR A 160 -7.62 -21.14 16.15
C THR A 160 -7.11 -19.77 16.59
N ALA A 161 -6.17 -19.21 15.83
CA ALA A 161 -5.78 -17.80 16.00
C ALA A 161 -6.97 -16.91 15.61
N ARG A 162 -7.71 -16.41 16.58
CA ARG A 162 -8.71 -15.37 16.36
C ARG A 162 -7.99 -14.03 16.17
N HIS A 163 -7.75 -13.64 14.95
CA HIS A 163 -7.32 -12.29 14.62
C HIS A 163 -8.46 -11.31 14.91
N ARG A 164 -8.33 -10.54 15.99
CA ARG A 164 -9.20 -9.38 16.21
C ARG A 164 -8.57 -8.16 15.54
N SER A 165 -9.16 -7.71 14.46
CA SER A 165 -8.80 -6.42 13.86
C SER A 165 -9.57 -5.31 14.58
N ILE A 166 -8.85 -4.32 15.11
CA ILE A 166 -9.45 -3.12 15.70
C ILE A 166 -9.23 -1.99 14.70
N VAL A 167 -10.32 -1.32 14.33
CA VAL A 167 -10.26 -0.09 13.53
C VAL A 167 -10.38 1.08 14.49
N VAL A 168 -9.33 1.89 14.58
CA VAL A 168 -9.31 3.11 15.39
C VAL A 168 -9.36 4.29 14.45
N ALA A 169 -10.38 5.14 14.60
CA ALA A 169 -10.50 6.40 13.87
C ALA A 169 -10.10 7.55 14.79
N CYS A 170 -9.08 8.32 14.42
CA CYS A 170 -8.72 9.55 15.09
C CYS A 170 -9.18 10.74 14.24
N LYS A 171 -10.00 11.64 14.80
CA LYS A 171 -10.31 12.93 14.20
C LYS A 171 -9.36 13.96 14.78
N GLY A 172 -8.64 14.68 13.91
CA GLY A 172 -7.93 15.89 14.32
C GLY A 172 -8.94 16.94 14.81
N THR A 173 -8.64 17.60 15.89
CA THR A 173 -9.34 18.79 16.39
C THR A 173 -8.86 20.02 15.64
#